data_8c2553b2e6a28b9178a5322595608c86
#
_entry.id   8c2553b2e6a28b9178a5322595608c86
#
_cell.length_a   1.000
_cell.length_b   1.000
_cell.length_c   1.000
_cell.angle_alpha   90.00
_cell.angle_beta   90.00
_cell.angle_gamma   90.00
#
_symmetry.space_group_name_H-M   'P 1'
#
loop_
_entity.id
_entity.type
_entity.pdbx_description
1 polymer ?
#
loop_
_entity_poly.entity_id
_entity_poly.type
_entity_poly.pdbx_seq_one_letter_code
_entity_poly.pdbx_strand_id
1 'polypeptide(L)'
;MRRLFDADVAVAEVDPREVDPEHVLLPVERDAVARAIDTRRLQYAAGRHCARSAMRTLAVPPGPVTQDDDRAPRFPPGLVGTITHTQWWCAAAVALESTRAALGVDVE
;
A
#
# COMPACT_ATOMS: atom_id res chain seq x y z
N MET A 1 -15.81 8.43 -17.79
CA MET A 1 -16.00 7.45 -16.70
C MET A 1 -14.70 7.01 -16.08
N ARG A 2 -13.82 6.44 -16.87
CA ARG A 2 -12.56 5.95 -16.33
C ARG A 2 -11.73 7.03 -15.67
N ARG A 3 -11.73 8.24 -16.21
CA ARG A 3 -10.97 9.34 -15.67
C ARG A 3 -11.38 9.72 -14.26
N LEU A 4 -12.65 9.54 -13.96
CA LEU A 4 -13.16 9.84 -12.63
C LEU A 4 -12.49 8.93 -11.61
N PHE A 5 -12.35 7.65 -11.95
CA PHE A 5 -11.66 6.70 -11.08
C PHE A 5 -10.18 7.02 -11.00
N ASP A 6 -9.58 7.41 -12.12
CA ASP A 6 -8.15 7.74 -12.14
C ASP A 6 -7.84 8.92 -11.22
N ALA A 7 -8.78 9.85 -11.07
CA ALA A 7 -8.59 10.99 -10.21
C ALA A 7 -8.76 10.65 -8.73
N ASP A 8 -9.57 9.63 -8.44
CA ASP A 8 -9.96 9.29 -7.07
C ASP A 8 -9.20 8.10 -6.50
N VAL A 9 -8.49 7.37 -7.34
CA VAL A 9 -7.73 6.19 -6.94
C VAL A 9 -6.30 6.37 -7.41
N ALA A 10 -5.37 6.25 -6.49
CA ALA A 10 -3.95 6.33 -6.82
C ALA A 10 -3.36 4.93 -6.86
N VAL A 11 -2.52 4.68 -7.86
CA VAL A 11 -1.86 3.40 -8.06
C VAL A 11 -0.37 3.64 -8.18
N ALA A 12 0.43 2.81 -7.53
CA ALA A 12 1.87 2.85 -7.63
C ALA A 12 2.40 1.42 -7.78
N GLU A 13 3.50 1.26 -8.49
CA GLU A 13 4.13 -0.05 -8.67
C GLU A 13 5.65 0.08 -8.59
N VAL A 14 6.29 -1.00 -8.20
CA VAL A 14 7.75 -1.04 -8.09
C VAL A 14 8.22 -2.50 -8.15
N ASP A 15 9.47 -2.67 -8.58
CA ASP A 15 10.15 -3.96 -8.47
C ASP A 15 10.70 -4.07 -7.04
N PRO A 16 10.33 -5.11 -6.29
CA PRO A 16 10.80 -5.24 -4.90
C PRO A 16 12.31 -5.20 -4.74
N ARG A 17 13.07 -5.57 -5.78
CA ARG A 17 14.53 -5.53 -5.71
C ARG A 17 15.09 -4.12 -5.66
N GLU A 18 14.28 -3.12 -6.04
CA GLU A 18 14.69 -1.72 -6.05
C GLU A 18 14.40 -1.01 -4.73
N VAL A 19 13.82 -1.72 -3.77
CA VAL A 19 13.39 -1.13 -2.51
C VAL A 19 14.36 -1.53 -1.42
N ASP A 20 14.74 -0.56 -0.58
CA ASP A 20 15.57 -0.82 0.60
C ASP A 20 14.67 -0.86 1.83
N PRO A 21 14.44 -2.04 2.43
CA PRO A 21 13.57 -2.15 3.60
C PRO A 21 13.98 -1.25 4.76
N GLU A 22 15.27 -1.03 4.94
CA GLU A 22 15.77 -0.20 6.04
C GLU A 22 15.34 1.25 5.88
N HIS A 23 15.19 1.72 4.64
CA HIS A 23 14.76 3.08 4.37
C HIS A 23 13.25 3.24 4.33
N VAL A 24 12.55 2.18 3.90
CA VAL A 24 11.12 2.25 3.61
C VAL A 24 10.28 1.95 4.84
N LEU A 25 10.66 0.95 5.60
CA LEU A 25 9.80 0.46 6.68
C LEU A 25 9.89 1.36 7.91
N LEU A 26 8.73 1.73 8.42
CA LEU A 26 8.62 2.42 9.69
C LEU A 26 8.80 1.42 10.82
N PRO A 27 9.19 1.88 12.02
CA PRO A 27 9.45 0.94 13.13
C PRO A 27 8.31 -0.04 13.39
N VAL A 28 7.07 0.42 13.34
CA VAL A 28 5.92 -0.45 13.57
C VAL A 28 5.77 -1.50 12.46
N GLU A 29 6.25 -1.17 11.25
CA GLU A 29 6.18 -2.11 10.14
C GLU A 29 7.32 -3.12 10.18
N ARG A 30 8.47 -2.74 10.70
CA ARG A 30 9.64 -3.62 10.78
C ARG A 30 9.35 -4.85 11.63
N ASP A 31 8.57 -4.70 12.68
CA ASP A 31 8.26 -5.80 13.57
C ASP A 31 7.58 -6.95 12.86
N ALA A 32 6.73 -6.62 11.87
CA ALA A 32 5.97 -7.64 11.15
C ALA A 32 6.85 -8.58 10.33
N VAL A 33 8.06 -8.12 9.96
CA VAL A 33 8.98 -8.91 9.12
C VAL A 33 10.33 -9.10 9.76
N ALA A 34 10.42 -8.89 11.08
CA ALA A 34 11.70 -8.99 11.79
C ALA A 34 12.36 -10.37 11.64
N ARG A 35 11.54 -11.41 11.51
CA ARG A 35 12.02 -12.80 11.37
C ARG A 35 11.81 -13.36 9.97
N ALA A 36 11.42 -12.52 9.01
CA ALA A 36 11.13 -12.97 7.66
C ALA A 36 12.43 -13.15 6.87
N ILE A 37 12.38 -14.04 5.88
CA ILE A 37 13.49 -14.17 4.93
C ILE A 37 13.56 -12.93 4.05
N ASP A 38 14.68 -12.74 3.37
CA ASP A 38 14.95 -11.52 2.62
C ASP A 38 13.91 -11.24 1.53
N THR A 39 13.50 -12.26 0.79
CA THR A 39 12.50 -12.09 -0.26
C THR A 39 11.19 -11.56 0.31
N ARG A 40 10.74 -12.12 1.41
CA ARG A 40 9.51 -11.68 2.06
C ARG A 40 9.65 -10.23 2.55
N ARG A 41 10.81 -9.89 3.12
CA ARG A 41 11.06 -8.56 3.62
C ARG A 41 11.04 -7.54 2.48
N LEU A 42 11.64 -7.88 1.34
CA LEU A 42 11.63 -7.02 0.16
C LEU A 42 10.20 -6.80 -0.35
N GLN A 43 9.43 -7.88 -0.45
CA GLN A 43 8.04 -7.78 -0.92
C GLN A 43 7.18 -6.94 0.02
N TYR A 44 7.37 -7.14 1.31
CA TYR A 44 6.62 -6.37 2.32
C TYR A 44 6.97 -4.88 2.22
N ALA A 45 8.26 -4.57 2.14
CA ALA A 45 8.72 -3.18 2.01
C ALA A 45 8.22 -2.55 0.72
N ALA A 46 8.23 -3.30 -0.38
CA ALA A 46 7.75 -2.81 -1.66
C ALA A 46 6.27 -2.42 -1.59
N GLY A 47 5.45 -3.24 -0.93
CA GLY A 47 4.04 -2.95 -0.75
C GLY A 47 3.82 -1.65 0.02
N ARG A 48 4.58 -1.45 1.09
CA ARG A 48 4.47 -0.23 1.89
C ARG A 48 4.98 0.99 1.14
N HIS A 49 6.03 0.82 0.36
CA HIS A 49 6.53 1.90 -0.50
C HIS A 49 5.46 2.34 -1.50
N CYS A 50 4.85 1.38 -2.18
CA CYS A 50 3.79 1.67 -3.15
C CYS A 50 2.58 2.32 -2.48
N ALA A 51 2.17 1.83 -1.32
CA ALA A 51 1.04 2.38 -0.59
C ALA A 51 1.27 3.84 -0.23
N ARG A 52 2.45 4.16 0.31
CA ARG A 52 2.76 5.55 0.68
C ARG A 52 2.93 6.44 -0.53
N SER A 53 3.48 5.91 -1.63
CA SER A 53 3.57 6.66 -2.88
C SER A 53 2.17 7.03 -3.38
N ALA A 54 1.24 6.09 -3.32
CA ALA A 54 -0.15 6.34 -3.71
C ALA A 54 -0.81 7.37 -2.80
N MET A 55 -0.52 7.31 -1.49
CA MET A 55 -1.02 8.31 -0.55
C MET A 55 -0.57 9.71 -0.93
N ARG A 56 0.70 9.85 -1.31
CA ARG A 56 1.24 11.15 -1.74
C ARG A 56 0.53 11.66 -2.98
N THR A 57 0.24 10.78 -3.91
CA THR A 57 -0.52 11.13 -5.12
C THR A 57 -1.91 11.66 -4.75
N LEU A 58 -2.52 11.13 -3.71
CA LEU A 58 -3.83 11.59 -3.24
C LEU A 58 -3.71 12.84 -2.36
N ALA A 59 -2.51 13.36 -2.17
CA ALA A 59 -2.25 14.50 -1.28
C ALA A 59 -2.63 14.20 0.18
N VAL A 60 -2.47 12.96 0.59
CA VAL A 60 -2.70 12.51 1.95
C VAL A 60 -1.35 12.28 2.61
N PRO A 61 -1.16 12.68 3.87
CA PRO A 61 0.10 12.43 4.55
C PRO A 61 0.42 10.94 4.58
N PRO A 62 1.62 10.53 4.16
CA PRO A 62 1.98 9.12 4.21
C PRO A 62 2.05 8.63 5.67
N GLY A 63 1.50 7.47 5.90
CA GLY A 63 1.48 6.90 7.23
C GLY A 63 1.78 5.41 7.20
N PRO A 64 1.83 4.79 8.38
CA PRO A 64 2.12 3.37 8.46
C PRO A 64 0.99 2.54 7.88
N VAL A 65 1.38 1.44 7.22
CA VAL A 65 0.46 0.44 6.73
C VAL A 65 0.85 -0.86 7.41
N THR A 66 0.12 -1.21 8.44
CA THR A 66 0.38 -2.42 9.22
C THR A 66 -0.38 -3.57 8.60
N GLN A 67 -0.58 -4.63 9.32
CA GLN A 67 -1.38 -5.74 8.82
C GLN A 67 -2.25 -6.29 9.94
N ASP A 68 -3.40 -6.80 9.54
CA ASP A 68 -4.32 -7.47 10.45
C ASP A 68 -3.85 -8.90 10.73
N ASP A 69 -4.55 -9.60 11.62
CA ASP A 69 -4.22 -10.97 11.97
C ASP A 69 -4.26 -11.89 10.75
N ASP A 70 -5.10 -11.59 9.78
CA ASP A 70 -5.20 -12.37 8.54
C ASP A 70 -4.21 -11.88 7.47
N ARG A 71 -3.26 -11.01 7.85
CA ARG A 71 -2.23 -10.45 6.99
C ARG A 71 -2.74 -9.44 5.97
N ALA A 72 -4.00 -9.07 6.02
CA ALA A 72 -4.51 -8.02 5.16
C ALA A 72 -3.89 -6.68 5.55
N PRO A 73 -3.54 -5.81 4.58
CA PRO A 73 -2.97 -4.52 4.92
C PRO A 73 -4.01 -3.64 5.61
N ARG A 74 -3.56 -2.94 6.65
CA ARG A 74 -4.39 -2.01 7.38
C ARG A 74 -3.92 -0.59 7.09
N PHE A 75 -4.69 0.14 6.32
CA PHE A 75 -4.39 1.52 5.94
C PHE A 75 -4.77 2.49 7.05
N PRO A 76 -4.16 3.68 7.07
CA PRO A 76 -4.58 4.72 8.01
C PRO A 76 -6.06 5.04 7.89
N PRO A 77 -6.68 5.57 8.97
CA PRO A 77 -8.11 5.91 8.93
C PRO A 77 -8.44 6.84 7.76
N GLY A 78 -9.57 6.60 7.13
CA GLY A 78 -10.02 7.40 5.99
C GLY A 78 -9.54 6.91 4.65
N LEU A 79 -8.71 5.86 4.62
CA LEU A 79 -8.18 5.28 3.39
C LEU A 79 -8.61 3.84 3.26
N VAL A 80 -8.81 3.42 2.03
CA VAL A 80 -9.00 2.02 1.67
C VAL A 80 -8.02 1.68 0.57
N GLY A 81 -7.57 0.44 0.53
CA GLY A 81 -6.61 0.09 -0.49
C GLY A 81 -6.33 -1.39 -0.54
N THR A 82 -5.49 -1.75 -1.50
CA THR A 82 -5.06 -3.11 -1.70
C THR A 82 -3.60 -3.12 -2.13
N ILE A 83 -2.90 -4.19 -1.78
CA ILE A 83 -1.52 -4.41 -2.19
C ILE A 83 -1.47 -5.78 -2.83
N THR A 84 -0.86 -5.86 -4.00
CA THR A 84 -0.68 -7.12 -4.70
C THR A 84 0.77 -7.25 -5.16
N HIS A 85 1.25 -8.48 -5.25
CA HIS A 85 2.64 -8.70 -5.66
C HIS A 85 2.84 -10.06 -6.29
N THR A 86 3.81 -10.12 -7.16
CA THR A 86 4.47 -11.35 -7.58
C THR A 86 5.87 -11.31 -7.01
N GLN A 87 6.74 -12.22 -7.42
CA GLN A 87 8.09 -12.26 -6.89
C GLN A 87 8.86 -10.94 -7.10
N TRP A 88 8.74 -10.35 -8.30
CA TRP A 88 9.51 -9.16 -8.64
C TRP A 88 8.65 -7.99 -9.10
N TRP A 89 7.39 -7.97 -8.71
CA TRP A 89 6.50 -6.87 -9.02
C TRP A 89 5.55 -6.66 -7.86
N CYS A 90 5.34 -5.41 -7.52
CA CYS A 90 4.43 -5.04 -6.45
C CYS A 90 3.66 -3.80 -6.85
N ALA A 91 2.38 -3.76 -6.50
CA ALA A 91 1.55 -2.60 -6.76
C ALA A 91 0.61 -2.38 -5.59
N ALA A 92 0.24 -1.12 -5.39
CA ALA A 92 -0.77 -0.75 -4.42
C ALA A 92 -1.76 0.21 -5.08
N ALA A 93 -3.02 0.05 -4.74
CA ALA A 93 -4.07 0.98 -5.13
C ALA A 93 -4.71 1.51 -3.86
N VAL A 94 -4.82 2.82 -3.75
CA VAL A 94 -5.32 3.47 -2.55
C VAL A 94 -6.35 4.51 -2.95
N ALA A 95 -7.42 4.61 -2.18
CA ALA A 95 -8.48 5.58 -2.41
C ALA A 95 -8.95 6.13 -1.06
N LEU A 96 -9.55 7.32 -1.11
CA LEU A 96 -10.21 7.86 0.07
C LEU A 96 -11.50 7.07 0.29
N GLU A 97 -11.78 6.77 1.54
CA GLU A 97 -12.98 6.02 1.87
C GLU A 97 -14.25 6.78 1.48
N SER A 98 -14.23 8.10 1.63
CA SER A 98 -15.35 8.95 1.23
C SER A 98 -15.58 8.90 -0.27
N THR A 99 -14.51 8.87 -1.06
CA THR A 99 -14.61 8.75 -2.52
C THR A 99 -15.25 7.43 -2.91
N ARG A 100 -14.83 6.35 -2.28
CA ARG A 100 -15.42 5.04 -2.53
C ARG A 100 -16.92 5.05 -2.25
N ALA A 101 -17.32 5.62 -1.13
CA ALA A 101 -18.74 5.69 -0.77
C ALA A 101 -19.53 6.54 -1.75
N ALA A 102 -18.95 7.67 -2.17
CA ALA A 102 -19.63 8.58 -3.10
C ALA A 102 -19.82 7.94 -4.47
N LEU A 103 -18.90 7.09 -4.89
CA LEU A 103 -18.98 6.41 -6.17
C LEU A 103 -19.84 5.16 -6.12
N GLY A 104 -20.21 4.71 -4.94
CA GLY A 104 -20.94 3.48 -4.78
C GLY A 104 -20.11 2.26 -5.14
N VAL A 105 -18.80 2.37 -5.05
CA VAL A 105 -17.89 1.28 -5.40
C VAL A 105 -17.71 0.36 -4.23
N ASP A 106 -17.86 -0.91 -4.48
CA ASP A 106 -17.63 -1.93 -3.47
C ASP A 106 -16.27 -2.56 -3.74
N VAL A 107 -15.36 -2.35 -2.82
CA VAL A 107 -13.99 -2.85 -2.97
C VAL A 107 -13.87 -4.19 -2.29
N GLU A 108 -13.86 -5.22 -3.09
CA GLU A 108 -13.75 -6.59 -2.56
C GLU A 108 -12.47 -7.25 -3.02
#